data_dbb6682a8efeb3b7041361fb7455aba6
#
_entry.id   dbb6682a8efeb3b7041361fb7455aba6
#
_cell.length_a   1.000
_cell.length_b   1.000
_cell.length_c   1.000
_cell.angle_alpha   90.00
_cell.angle_beta   90.00
_cell.angle_gamma   90.00
#
_symmetry.space_group_name_H-M   'P 1'
#
loop_
_entity.id
_entity.type
_entity.pdbx_description
1 polymer ?
#
loop_
_entity_poly.entity_id
_entity_poly.type
_entity_poly.pdbx_seq_one_letter_code
_entity_poly.pdbx_strand_id
1 'polypeptide(L)'
;ILDMLGTKRKPLPGQEKPGLLPTQRHIAAGVARAIKKHGVGNVQGEMGVGKSSVGSAVMELLNAYPAIVVCPPHLVPKWIREIEETIPGARAMELKRIGRNADDPGDVNDVSRFLNLYEAGELGQRAVAVIAHTSAKYGAGWEHAVMRKRFVDDEDGRVFEALTCPTCGSPIQINLPGGFTKVATSLDDLGDKRRFCEAEISGYELDDKGRLVQDENRKPVWGKRICATPLFQFTGRRWAIAEYIAKQARGAFKLLIADECHELAAKASDRGIAFHQLVASTKYTLTLTGTFFGGRSTSIFWLLHRLNASVRKDFAFNDEKRWARL
;
A
#
# COMPACT_ATOMS: atom_id res chain seq x y z
N ILE A 1 -21.33 -11.20 -21.65
CA ILE A 1 -20.34 -10.95 -20.55
C ILE A 1 -20.83 -9.79 -19.69
N LEU A 2 -21.04 -8.61 -20.26
CA LEU A 2 -21.40 -7.41 -19.49
C LEU A 2 -22.76 -7.53 -18.78
N ASP A 3 -23.68 -8.34 -19.29
CA ASP A 3 -24.97 -8.62 -18.66
C ASP A 3 -24.87 -9.56 -17.46
N MET A 4 -23.80 -10.36 -17.41
CA MET A 4 -23.54 -11.30 -16.31
C MET A 4 -22.84 -10.65 -15.11
N LEU A 5 -22.32 -9.42 -15.28
CA LEU A 5 -21.61 -8.73 -14.20
C LEU A 5 -22.63 -8.15 -13.21
N GLY A 6 -22.51 -8.57 -11.96
CA GLY A 6 -23.31 -8.03 -10.87
C GLY A 6 -23.03 -6.54 -10.63
N THR A 7 -23.98 -5.85 -9.99
CA THR A 7 -23.74 -4.51 -9.45
C THR A 7 -24.11 -4.47 -7.98
N LYS A 8 -23.57 -3.48 -7.25
CA LYS A 8 -23.90 -3.22 -5.84
C LYS A 8 -25.32 -2.72 -5.61
N ARG A 9 -26.08 -2.44 -6.65
CA ARG A 9 -27.45 -1.95 -6.49
C ARG A 9 -28.31 -3.04 -5.89
N LYS A 10 -28.94 -2.72 -4.78
CA LYS A 10 -30.02 -3.58 -4.25
C LYS A 10 -31.14 -3.57 -5.28
N PRO A 11 -31.57 -4.75 -5.77
CA PRO A 11 -32.73 -4.80 -6.65
C PRO A 11 -33.96 -4.31 -5.87
N LEU A 12 -34.88 -3.63 -6.56
CA LEU A 12 -36.18 -3.35 -6.02
C LEU A 12 -36.95 -4.69 -5.86
N PRO A 13 -37.91 -4.77 -4.93
CA PRO A 13 -38.72 -5.97 -4.78
C PRO A 13 -39.28 -6.41 -6.15
N GLY A 14 -39.04 -7.68 -6.54
CA GLY A 14 -39.47 -8.23 -7.81
C GLY A 14 -38.60 -7.94 -9.04
N GLN A 15 -37.48 -7.24 -8.88
CA GLN A 15 -36.50 -7.01 -9.95
C GLN A 15 -35.28 -7.90 -9.82
N GLU A 16 -34.74 -8.40 -10.94
CA GLU A 16 -33.42 -9.03 -10.97
C GLU A 16 -32.33 -8.01 -10.59
N LYS A 17 -31.24 -8.51 -10.02
CA LYS A 17 -30.08 -7.67 -9.66
C LYS A 17 -29.60 -6.90 -10.91
N PRO A 18 -29.65 -5.56 -10.92
CA PRO A 18 -29.33 -4.80 -12.12
C PRO A 18 -27.84 -4.98 -12.47
N GLY A 19 -27.55 -5.24 -13.72
CA GLY A 19 -26.20 -5.26 -14.28
C GLY A 19 -25.56 -3.87 -14.35
N LEU A 20 -24.44 -3.75 -15.04
CA LEU A 20 -23.79 -2.45 -15.32
C LEU A 20 -24.74 -1.48 -16.03
N LEU A 21 -24.64 -0.20 -15.70
CA LEU A 21 -25.35 0.86 -16.43
C LEU A 21 -24.93 0.86 -17.90
N PRO A 22 -25.83 1.27 -18.83
CA PRO A 22 -25.48 1.39 -20.26
C PRO A 22 -24.21 2.18 -20.51
N THR A 23 -24.05 3.34 -19.86
CA THR A 23 -22.84 4.18 -19.94
C THR A 23 -21.57 3.43 -19.47
N GLN A 24 -21.66 2.71 -18.36
CA GLN A 24 -20.54 1.91 -17.86
C GLN A 24 -20.14 0.79 -18.83
N ARG A 25 -21.11 0.15 -19.47
CA ARG A 25 -20.90 -0.87 -20.52
C ARG A 25 -20.16 -0.30 -21.72
N HIS A 26 -20.59 0.88 -22.19
CA HIS A 26 -19.96 1.56 -23.32
C HIS A 26 -18.51 1.95 -22.99
N ILE A 27 -18.28 2.55 -21.83
CA ILE A 27 -16.93 2.93 -21.37
C ILE A 27 -16.06 1.68 -21.27
N ALA A 28 -16.51 0.61 -20.62
CA ALA A 28 -15.75 -0.63 -20.46
C ALA A 28 -15.37 -1.25 -21.82
N ALA A 29 -16.32 -1.29 -22.77
CA ALA A 29 -16.05 -1.83 -24.10
C ALA A 29 -15.07 -0.96 -24.88
N GLY A 30 -15.21 0.37 -24.84
CA GLY A 30 -14.30 1.31 -25.49
C GLY A 30 -12.87 1.21 -24.95
N VAL A 31 -12.74 1.21 -23.62
CA VAL A 31 -11.45 1.11 -22.93
C VAL A 31 -10.80 -0.26 -23.17
N ALA A 32 -11.55 -1.35 -23.12
CA ALA A 32 -11.01 -2.67 -23.42
C ALA A 32 -10.45 -2.77 -24.86
N ARG A 33 -11.12 -2.16 -25.85
CA ARG A 33 -10.59 -2.05 -27.22
C ARG A 33 -9.31 -1.24 -27.28
N ALA A 34 -9.27 -0.09 -26.58
CA ALA A 34 -8.08 0.74 -26.50
C ALA A 34 -6.89 -0.01 -25.90
N ILE A 35 -7.12 -0.74 -24.80
CA ILE A 35 -6.10 -1.55 -24.13
C ILE A 35 -5.61 -2.68 -25.06
N LYS A 36 -6.49 -3.38 -25.76
CA LYS A 36 -6.08 -4.40 -26.73
C LYS A 36 -5.17 -3.84 -27.81
N LYS A 37 -5.43 -2.62 -28.27
CA LYS A 37 -4.68 -1.96 -29.34
C LYS A 37 -3.37 -1.33 -28.85
N HIS A 38 -3.39 -0.69 -27.69
CA HIS A 38 -2.30 0.19 -27.22
C HIS A 38 -1.59 -0.32 -25.95
N GLY A 39 -2.09 -1.38 -25.34
CA GLY A 39 -1.58 -1.92 -24.06
C GLY A 39 -2.07 -1.15 -22.83
N VAL A 40 -2.56 0.08 -22.99
CA VAL A 40 -2.92 1.00 -21.91
C VAL A 40 -4.28 1.63 -22.17
N GLY A 41 -5.06 1.81 -21.11
CA GLY A 41 -6.31 2.58 -21.10
C GLY A 41 -6.42 3.44 -19.85
N ASN A 42 -7.20 4.50 -19.94
CA ASN A 42 -7.50 5.39 -18.82
C ASN A 42 -8.99 5.62 -18.69
N VAL A 43 -9.50 5.60 -17.47
CA VAL A 43 -10.87 6.01 -17.14
C VAL A 43 -10.80 7.16 -16.14
N GLN A 44 -11.20 8.32 -16.60
CA GLN A 44 -11.42 9.47 -15.75
C GLN A 44 -12.93 9.61 -15.46
N GLY A 45 -13.27 9.81 -14.21
CA GLY A 45 -14.66 9.99 -13.79
C GLY A 45 -14.74 10.41 -12.34
N GLU A 46 -15.76 11.15 -11.99
CA GLU A 46 -16.01 11.63 -10.64
C GLU A 46 -16.16 10.49 -9.63
N MET A 47 -16.14 10.83 -8.35
CA MET A 47 -16.43 9.87 -7.30
C MET A 47 -17.87 9.35 -7.45
N GLY A 48 -18.08 8.05 -7.24
CA GLY A 48 -19.41 7.43 -7.28
C GLY A 48 -19.90 6.98 -8.66
N VAL A 49 -19.25 7.33 -9.78
CA VAL A 49 -19.67 6.91 -11.14
C VAL A 49 -19.44 5.41 -11.43
N GLY A 50 -18.80 4.69 -10.50
CA GLY A 50 -18.56 3.24 -10.63
C GLY A 50 -17.31 2.88 -11.41
N LYS A 51 -16.22 3.65 -11.27
CA LYS A 51 -14.92 3.34 -11.90
C LYS A 51 -14.44 1.91 -11.63
N SER A 52 -14.59 1.43 -10.40
CA SER A 52 -14.22 0.06 -10.02
C SER A 52 -15.06 -1.00 -10.73
N SER A 53 -16.36 -0.77 -10.90
CA SER A 53 -17.22 -1.66 -11.69
C SER A 53 -16.83 -1.67 -13.18
N VAL A 54 -16.44 -0.52 -13.74
CA VAL A 54 -15.87 -0.45 -15.09
C VAL A 54 -14.54 -1.21 -15.16
N GLY A 55 -13.68 -1.07 -14.16
CA GLY A 55 -12.43 -1.82 -14.07
C GLY A 55 -12.65 -3.33 -14.06
N SER A 56 -13.61 -3.82 -13.27
CA SER A 56 -14.01 -5.22 -13.23
C SER A 56 -14.54 -5.71 -14.58
N ALA A 57 -15.36 -4.90 -15.26
CA ALA A 57 -15.85 -5.22 -16.59
C ALA A 57 -14.72 -5.28 -17.64
N VAL A 58 -13.72 -4.43 -17.55
CA VAL A 58 -12.54 -4.46 -18.43
C VAL A 58 -11.72 -5.73 -18.20
N MET A 59 -11.55 -6.19 -16.95
CA MET A 59 -10.89 -7.48 -16.67
C MET A 59 -11.56 -8.64 -17.41
N GLU A 60 -12.90 -8.73 -17.35
CA GLU A 60 -13.67 -9.76 -18.05
C GLU A 60 -13.60 -9.63 -19.57
N LEU A 61 -13.76 -8.43 -20.12
CA LEU A 61 -13.71 -8.20 -21.57
C LEU A 61 -12.34 -8.52 -22.17
N LEU A 62 -11.27 -8.37 -21.40
CA LEU A 62 -9.92 -8.70 -21.80
C LEU A 62 -9.57 -10.17 -21.53
N ASN A 63 -10.35 -10.87 -20.70
CA ASN A 63 -9.99 -12.16 -20.12
C ASN A 63 -8.56 -12.15 -19.56
N ALA A 64 -8.24 -11.10 -18.81
CA ALA A 64 -6.86 -10.77 -18.41
C ALA A 64 -6.58 -11.18 -16.96
N TYR A 65 -6.52 -12.47 -16.70
CA TYR A 65 -6.24 -13.07 -15.40
C TYR A 65 -4.93 -13.88 -15.41
N PRO A 66 -4.24 -13.99 -14.27
CA PRO A 66 -4.52 -13.24 -13.05
C PRO A 66 -4.29 -11.76 -13.24
N ALA A 67 -5.10 -10.93 -12.56
CA ALA A 67 -5.00 -9.49 -12.58
C ALA A 67 -4.44 -8.94 -11.25
N ILE A 68 -3.94 -7.73 -11.27
CA ILE A 68 -3.47 -7.03 -10.08
C ILE A 68 -4.12 -5.65 -10.01
N VAL A 69 -4.65 -5.30 -8.83
CA VAL A 69 -5.21 -3.97 -8.53
C VAL A 69 -4.32 -3.28 -7.52
N VAL A 70 -3.92 -2.05 -7.81
CA VAL A 70 -3.18 -1.19 -6.89
C VAL A 70 -4.04 0.00 -6.53
N CYS A 71 -4.31 0.21 -5.24
CA CYS A 71 -5.25 1.22 -4.77
C CYS A 71 -4.80 1.85 -3.44
N PRO A 72 -5.39 2.96 -3.01
CA PRO A 72 -5.20 3.51 -1.66
C PRO A 72 -5.49 2.47 -0.57
N PRO A 73 -4.73 2.46 0.55
CA PRO A 73 -4.84 1.41 1.58
C PRO A 73 -6.26 1.18 2.10
N HIS A 74 -7.02 2.25 2.32
CA HIS A 74 -8.39 2.19 2.83
C HIS A 74 -9.40 1.61 1.82
N LEU A 75 -9.03 1.52 0.53
CA LEU A 75 -9.88 0.96 -0.52
C LEU A 75 -9.63 -0.54 -0.78
N VAL A 76 -8.60 -1.15 -0.20
CA VAL A 76 -8.27 -2.56 -0.41
C VAL A 76 -9.46 -3.49 -0.06
N PRO A 77 -10.09 -3.40 1.13
CA PRO A 77 -11.24 -4.25 1.45
C PRO A 77 -12.44 -4.00 0.53
N LYS A 78 -12.61 -2.76 0.07
CA LYS A 78 -13.65 -2.41 -0.88
C LYS A 78 -13.41 -3.08 -2.23
N TRP A 79 -12.18 -3.02 -2.76
CA TRP A 79 -11.84 -3.64 -4.03
C TRP A 79 -12.03 -5.16 -4.02
N ILE A 80 -11.58 -5.85 -2.95
CA ILE A 80 -11.78 -7.29 -2.79
C ILE A 80 -13.27 -7.62 -2.89
N ARG A 81 -14.09 -6.98 -2.06
CA ARG A 81 -15.54 -7.21 -2.06
C ARG A 81 -16.18 -6.90 -3.41
N GLU A 82 -15.81 -5.77 -4.06
CA GLU A 82 -16.37 -5.38 -5.35
C GLU A 82 -16.04 -6.37 -6.47
N ILE A 83 -14.81 -6.89 -6.51
CA ILE A 83 -14.41 -7.90 -7.49
C ILE A 83 -15.25 -9.16 -7.33
N GLU A 84 -15.35 -9.68 -6.12
CA GLU A 84 -16.06 -10.93 -5.83
C GLU A 84 -17.58 -10.80 -6.01
N GLU A 85 -18.15 -9.64 -5.70
CA GLU A 85 -19.58 -9.37 -5.91
C GLU A 85 -19.93 -9.08 -7.39
N THR A 86 -18.99 -8.51 -8.17
CA THR A 86 -19.24 -8.07 -9.53
C THR A 86 -18.95 -9.17 -10.55
N ILE A 87 -17.86 -9.91 -10.37
CA ILE A 87 -17.39 -10.92 -11.32
C ILE A 87 -17.76 -12.31 -10.80
N PRO A 88 -18.66 -13.04 -11.45
CA PRO A 88 -19.06 -14.38 -11.01
C PRO A 88 -17.85 -15.34 -10.92
N GLY A 89 -17.65 -15.94 -9.76
CA GLY A 89 -16.56 -16.88 -9.51
C GLY A 89 -15.18 -16.28 -9.40
N ALA A 90 -15.07 -14.94 -9.31
CA ALA A 90 -13.79 -14.30 -9.02
C ALA A 90 -13.36 -14.52 -7.56
N ARG A 91 -12.06 -14.62 -7.36
CA ARG A 91 -11.42 -14.65 -6.04
C ARG A 91 -10.38 -13.53 -5.97
N ALA A 92 -10.48 -12.71 -4.94
CA ALA A 92 -9.57 -11.61 -4.70
C ALA A 92 -8.76 -11.84 -3.42
N MET A 93 -7.45 -11.60 -3.47
CA MET A 93 -6.55 -11.77 -2.33
C MET A 93 -5.70 -10.53 -2.14
N GLU A 94 -5.63 -10.04 -0.91
CA GLU A 94 -4.73 -8.94 -0.55
C GLU A 94 -3.28 -9.43 -0.45
N LEU A 95 -2.35 -8.72 -1.10
CA LEU A 95 -0.91 -8.93 -0.94
C LEU A 95 -0.34 -7.81 -0.06
N LYS A 96 0.15 -8.18 1.11
CA LYS A 96 0.63 -7.21 2.13
C LYS A 96 2.13 -7.10 2.17
N ARG A 97 2.85 -8.23 2.02
CA ARG A 97 4.29 -8.29 2.28
C ARG A 97 4.99 -9.40 1.53
N ILE A 98 6.27 -9.20 1.36
CA ILE A 98 7.25 -10.20 0.93
C ILE A 98 8.25 -10.34 2.06
N GLY A 99 8.49 -11.55 2.51
CA GLY A 99 9.43 -11.86 3.56
C GLY A 99 10.89 -11.60 3.16
N ARG A 100 11.80 -11.80 4.11
CA ARG A 100 13.24 -11.56 3.91
C ARG A 100 13.92 -12.69 3.14
N ASN A 101 13.52 -13.92 3.41
CA ASN A 101 14.12 -15.12 2.83
C ASN A 101 13.04 -15.92 2.11
N ALA A 102 13.13 -15.96 0.78
CA ALA A 102 12.22 -16.78 -0.03
C ALA A 102 12.28 -18.28 0.33
N ASP A 103 13.35 -18.72 0.98
CA ASP A 103 13.62 -20.11 1.34
C ASP A 103 13.25 -20.45 2.80
N ASP A 104 12.78 -19.48 3.59
CA ASP A 104 12.34 -19.72 4.97
C ASP A 104 10.84 -20.09 4.97
N PRO A 105 10.47 -21.31 5.39
CA PRO A 105 9.06 -21.75 5.46
C PRO A 105 8.16 -20.87 6.35
N GLY A 106 8.78 -20.12 7.28
CA GLY A 106 8.08 -19.15 8.14
C GLY A 106 7.96 -17.76 7.54
N ASP A 107 8.62 -17.49 6.41
CA ASP A 107 8.64 -16.16 5.80
C ASP A 107 7.57 -16.03 4.71
N VAL A 108 6.56 -15.20 4.98
CA VAL A 108 5.37 -15.07 4.14
C VAL A 108 5.68 -14.25 2.88
N ASN A 109 5.73 -14.92 1.73
CA ASN A 109 5.75 -14.28 0.42
C ASN A 109 4.36 -14.33 -0.22
N ASP A 110 3.60 -13.25 -0.04
CA ASP A 110 2.20 -13.20 -0.53
C ASP A 110 2.09 -13.32 -2.06
N VAL A 111 3.09 -12.87 -2.83
CA VAL A 111 3.07 -13.00 -4.30
C VAL A 111 3.25 -14.46 -4.69
N SER A 112 4.25 -15.14 -4.16
CA SER A 112 4.46 -16.56 -4.45
C SER A 112 3.27 -17.41 -3.99
N ARG A 113 2.74 -17.11 -2.80
CA ARG A 113 1.53 -17.79 -2.29
C ARG A 113 0.35 -17.62 -3.22
N PHE A 114 0.10 -16.39 -3.68
CA PHE A 114 -1.00 -16.12 -4.62
C PHE A 114 -0.83 -16.89 -5.93
N LEU A 115 0.38 -16.86 -6.51
CA LEU A 115 0.65 -17.53 -7.76
C LEU A 115 0.55 -19.07 -7.65
N ASN A 116 1.06 -19.64 -6.56
CA ASN A 116 0.94 -21.07 -6.29
C ASN A 116 -0.53 -21.50 -6.14
N LEU A 117 -1.34 -20.76 -5.41
CA LEU A 117 -2.78 -21.02 -5.27
C LEU A 117 -3.53 -20.87 -6.61
N TYR A 118 -3.11 -19.92 -7.44
CA TYR A 118 -3.66 -19.73 -8.78
C TYR A 118 -3.32 -20.90 -9.71
N GLU A 119 -2.06 -21.33 -9.73
CA GLU A 119 -1.57 -22.46 -10.53
C GLU A 119 -2.20 -23.79 -10.08
N ALA A 120 -2.40 -23.98 -8.78
CA ALA A 120 -3.13 -25.13 -8.21
C ALA A 120 -4.62 -25.11 -8.52
N GLY A 121 -5.16 -24.01 -9.08
CA GLY A 121 -6.58 -23.86 -9.38
C GLY A 121 -7.46 -23.49 -8.17
N GLU A 122 -6.88 -23.31 -6.99
CA GLU A 122 -7.60 -22.99 -5.75
C GLU A 122 -8.28 -21.60 -5.77
N LEU A 123 -7.69 -20.66 -6.51
CA LEU A 123 -8.29 -19.33 -6.74
C LEU A 123 -9.19 -19.28 -7.97
N GLY A 124 -9.33 -20.40 -8.70
CA GLY A 124 -10.05 -20.44 -9.95
C GLY A 124 -9.40 -19.61 -11.06
N GLN A 125 -10.08 -19.53 -12.22
CA GLN A 125 -9.52 -18.81 -13.38
C GLN A 125 -9.55 -17.29 -13.28
N ARG A 126 -10.40 -16.74 -12.42
CA ARG A 126 -10.63 -15.30 -12.24
C ARG A 126 -9.98 -14.76 -10.96
N ALA A 127 -8.69 -15.03 -10.80
CA ALA A 127 -7.93 -14.62 -9.63
C ALA A 127 -7.43 -13.17 -9.76
N VAL A 128 -7.59 -12.38 -8.69
CA VAL A 128 -7.16 -10.98 -8.63
C VAL A 128 -6.37 -10.72 -7.36
N ALA A 129 -5.16 -10.22 -7.52
CA ALA A 129 -4.36 -9.70 -6.40
C ALA A 129 -4.71 -8.24 -6.14
N VAL A 130 -4.85 -7.84 -4.89
CA VAL A 130 -5.10 -6.44 -4.50
C VAL A 130 -3.98 -5.96 -3.60
N ILE A 131 -3.36 -4.83 -3.93
CA ILE A 131 -2.21 -4.27 -3.23
C ILE A 131 -2.49 -2.83 -2.84
N ALA A 132 -2.16 -2.46 -1.60
CA ALA A 132 -2.13 -1.06 -1.21
C ALA A 132 -0.95 -0.31 -1.88
N HIS A 133 -1.13 0.97 -2.23
CA HIS A 133 -0.05 1.85 -2.72
C HIS A 133 1.18 1.83 -1.80
N THR A 134 0.96 1.71 -0.49
CA THR A 134 2.02 1.65 0.52
C THR A 134 2.76 0.32 0.53
N SER A 135 2.08 -0.80 0.25
CA SER A 135 2.68 -2.13 0.18
C SER A 135 3.41 -2.37 -1.14
N ALA A 136 2.98 -1.71 -2.21
CA ALA A 136 3.61 -1.80 -3.52
C ALA A 136 5.02 -1.17 -3.54
N LYS A 137 5.22 -0.07 -2.81
CA LYS A 137 6.49 0.67 -2.76
C LYS A 137 7.49 0.06 -1.78
N TYR A 138 8.72 0.56 -1.84
CA TYR A 138 9.74 0.24 -0.86
C TYR A 138 9.23 0.44 0.57
N GLY A 139 9.29 -0.62 1.36
CA GLY A 139 9.10 -0.59 2.79
C GLY A 139 10.40 -0.98 3.47
N ALA A 140 11.06 -0.06 4.18
CA ALA A 140 11.96 -0.53 5.22
C ALA A 140 11.08 -1.27 6.24
N GLY A 141 11.31 -2.57 6.37
CA GLY A 141 10.67 -3.32 7.44
C GLY A 141 11.16 -2.77 8.77
N TRP A 142 10.30 -2.71 9.73
CA TRP A 142 10.66 -2.39 11.09
C TRP A 142 9.98 -3.39 12.05
N GLU A 143 10.59 -3.55 13.18
CA GLU A 143 10.04 -4.33 14.28
C GLU A 143 10.18 -3.56 15.58
N HIS A 144 9.43 -3.95 16.61
CA HIS A 144 9.55 -3.32 17.92
C HIS A 144 10.90 -3.65 18.54
N ALA A 145 11.64 -2.61 18.92
CA ALA A 145 12.90 -2.69 19.66
C ALA A 145 12.60 -2.46 21.13
N VAL A 146 12.15 -3.51 21.81
CA VAL A 146 11.75 -3.47 23.22
C VAL A 146 12.33 -4.68 23.96
N MET A 147 12.49 -4.57 25.27
CA MET A 147 12.90 -5.66 26.13
C MET A 147 11.73 -6.09 27.02
N ARG A 148 11.78 -7.30 27.55
CA ARG A 148 10.86 -7.77 28.59
C ARG A 148 11.57 -7.76 29.92
N LYS A 149 10.93 -7.18 30.95
CA LYS A 149 11.40 -7.20 32.32
C LYS A 149 10.28 -7.58 33.29
N ARG A 150 10.63 -8.19 34.38
CA ARG A 150 9.69 -8.45 35.47
C ARG A 150 9.73 -7.29 36.44
N PHE A 151 8.58 -6.92 36.89
CA PHE A 151 8.34 -5.88 37.88
C PHE A 151 7.52 -6.49 39.03
N VAL A 152 7.69 -5.94 40.22
CA VAL A 152 6.82 -6.20 41.35
C VAL A 152 5.92 -5.00 41.54
N ASP A 153 4.64 -5.22 41.62
CA ASP A 153 3.67 -4.16 41.92
C ASP A 153 3.84 -3.74 43.38
N ASP A 154 4.04 -2.46 43.59
CA ASP A 154 4.30 -1.93 44.96
C ASP A 154 3.05 -1.96 45.87
N GLU A 155 1.84 -2.08 45.28
CA GLU A 155 0.58 -2.06 46.06
C GLU A 155 0.19 -3.47 46.52
N ASP A 156 0.33 -4.48 45.67
CA ASP A 156 -0.17 -5.83 45.99
C ASP A 156 0.93 -6.92 45.97
N GLY A 157 2.18 -6.56 45.66
CA GLY A 157 3.31 -7.44 45.60
C GLY A 157 3.32 -8.45 44.44
N ARG A 158 2.41 -8.30 43.47
CA ARG A 158 2.30 -9.18 42.30
C ARG A 158 3.45 -8.97 41.35
N VAL A 159 3.98 -10.05 40.84
CA VAL A 159 5.00 -10.04 39.77
C VAL A 159 4.31 -10.01 38.42
N PHE A 160 4.63 -9.04 37.60
CA PHE A 160 4.16 -8.97 36.22
C PHE A 160 5.29 -8.71 35.24
N GLU A 161 5.11 -9.13 34.00
CA GLU A 161 6.07 -8.85 32.92
C GLU A 161 5.58 -7.63 32.12
N ALA A 162 6.49 -6.70 31.85
CA ALA A 162 6.23 -5.54 31.03
C ALA A 162 7.24 -5.38 29.90
N LEU A 163 6.80 -4.75 28.81
CA LEU A 163 7.70 -4.28 27.78
C LEU A 163 8.39 -3.01 28.23
N THR A 164 9.70 -2.93 28.02
CA THR A 164 10.54 -1.83 28.51
C THR A 164 11.39 -1.24 27.40
N CYS A 165 11.74 0.03 27.57
CA CYS A 165 12.71 0.70 26.71
C CYS A 165 14.08 0.02 26.81
N PRO A 166 14.76 -0.30 25.69
CA PRO A 166 16.07 -0.94 25.72
C PRO A 166 17.17 -0.04 26.30
N THR A 167 16.99 1.28 26.29
CA THR A 167 17.99 2.25 26.76
C THR A 167 17.81 2.59 28.23
N CYS A 168 16.63 3.06 28.63
CA CYS A 168 16.40 3.49 30.02
C CYS A 168 15.79 2.42 30.91
N GLY A 169 15.27 1.33 30.35
CA GLY A 169 14.64 0.25 31.10
C GLY A 169 13.27 0.56 31.67
N SER A 170 12.73 1.76 31.45
CA SER A 170 11.39 2.13 31.93
C SER A 170 10.29 1.35 31.23
N PRO A 171 9.22 0.93 31.95
CA PRO A 171 8.05 0.32 31.35
C PRO A 171 7.41 1.25 30.30
N ILE A 172 6.96 0.65 29.19
CA ILE A 172 6.31 1.40 28.12
C ILE A 172 4.85 1.62 28.48
N GLN A 173 4.44 2.87 28.54
CA GLN A 173 3.06 3.25 28.80
C GLN A 173 2.32 3.50 27.49
N ILE A 174 1.04 3.14 27.46
CA ILE A 174 0.13 3.32 26.33
C ILE A 174 -1.06 4.12 26.77
N ASN A 175 -1.33 5.20 26.07
CA ASN A 175 -2.50 6.02 26.29
C ASN A 175 -3.74 5.34 25.74
N LEU A 176 -4.74 5.13 26.56
CA LEU A 176 -6.06 4.60 26.22
C LEU A 176 -7.07 5.74 26.03
N PRO A 177 -8.18 5.49 25.30
CA PRO A 177 -9.28 6.45 25.25
C PRO A 177 -9.78 6.81 26.65
N GLY A 178 -10.03 8.09 26.91
CA GLY A 178 -10.45 8.59 28.22
C GLY A 178 -9.31 9.06 29.12
N GLY A 179 -8.06 9.11 28.62
CA GLY A 179 -6.92 9.66 29.40
C GLY A 179 -6.26 8.65 30.35
N PHE A 180 -6.67 7.39 30.31
CA PHE A 180 -6.03 6.35 31.09
C PHE A 180 -4.74 5.87 30.44
N THR A 181 -3.77 5.45 31.26
CA THR A 181 -2.54 4.83 30.80
C THR A 181 -2.50 3.36 31.21
N LYS A 182 -1.92 2.53 30.34
CA LYS A 182 -1.69 1.10 30.60
C LYS A 182 -0.24 0.79 30.30
N VAL A 183 0.38 -0.05 31.13
CA VAL A 183 1.69 -0.61 30.86
C VAL A 183 1.57 -1.67 29.77
N ALA A 184 2.42 -1.60 28.74
CA ALA A 184 2.46 -2.59 27.68
C ALA A 184 3.04 -3.91 28.18
N THR A 185 2.30 -5.01 28.02
CA THR A 185 2.71 -6.36 28.39
C THR A 185 2.95 -7.26 27.19
N SER A 186 2.36 -6.90 26.04
CA SER A 186 2.50 -7.63 24.78
C SER A 186 2.85 -6.70 23.62
N LEU A 187 3.38 -7.26 22.51
CA LEU A 187 3.63 -6.50 21.29
C LEU A 187 2.34 -5.97 20.66
N ASP A 188 1.23 -6.68 20.84
CA ASP A 188 -0.08 -6.25 20.35
C ASP A 188 -0.53 -4.95 21.00
N ASP A 189 -0.15 -4.73 22.26
CA ASP A 189 -0.40 -3.47 22.97
C ASP A 189 0.27 -2.27 22.27
N LEU A 190 1.41 -2.46 21.61
CA LEU A 190 2.12 -1.41 20.89
C LEU A 190 1.50 -1.10 19.52
N GLY A 191 0.79 -2.07 18.93
CA GLY A 191 0.21 -1.97 17.60
C GLY A 191 1.25 -1.71 16.51
N ASP A 192 0.82 -1.35 15.31
CA ASP A 192 1.69 -1.13 14.13
C ASP A 192 2.28 0.29 14.06
N LYS A 193 2.43 0.99 15.19
CA LYS A 193 2.94 2.37 15.22
C LYS A 193 4.39 2.41 15.67
N ARG A 194 5.22 3.18 14.96
CA ARG A 194 6.56 3.53 15.41
C ARG A 194 6.43 4.49 16.59
N ARG A 195 6.96 4.08 17.75
CA ARG A 195 6.90 4.85 19.00
C ARG A 195 8.30 5.23 19.45
N PHE A 196 8.37 6.26 20.25
CA PHE A 196 9.56 6.66 20.99
C PHE A 196 9.29 6.52 22.49
N CYS A 197 10.34 6.32 23.25
CA CYS A 197 10.22 6.27 24.70
C CYS A 197 9.89 7.66 25.25
N GLU A 198 8.79 7.75 25.97
CA GLU A 198 8.31 9.00 26.58
C GLU A 198 8.70 9.12 28.07
N ALA A 199 9.50 8.14 28.58
CA ALA A 199 9.91 8.17 29.97
C ALA A 199 10.84 9.35 30.28
N GLU A 200 10.59 10.01 31.40
CA GLU A 200 11.45 11.03 31.94
C GLU A 200 12.67 10.37 32.63
N ILE A 201 13.85 10.77 32.25
CA ILE A 201 15.12 10.25 32.78
C ILE A 201 16.02 11.39 33.25
N SER A 202 16.86 11.12 34.22
CA SER A 202 17.93 12.04 34.59
C SER A 202 19.11 11.88 33.63
N GLY A 203 19.65 12.98 33.15
CA GLY A 203 20.75 12.96 32.19
C GLY A 203 21.16 14.37 31.75
N TYR A 204 22.14 14.44 30.86
CA TYR A 204 22.50 15.73 30.27
C TYR A 204 21.37 16.24 29.37
N GLU A 205 21.03 17.52 29.49
CA GLU A 205 20.03 18.16 28.65
C GLU A 205 20.53 18.29 27.22
N LEU A 206 19.61 18.10 26.26
CA LEU A 206 19.87 18.20 24.84
C LEU A 206 19.00 19.30 24.24
N ASP A 207 19.56 20.07 23.30
CA ASP A 207 18.79 21.03 22.48
C ASP A 207 17.93 20.30 21.43
N ASP A 208 17.09 21.06 20.71
CA ASP A 208 16.23 20.56 19.63
C ASP A 208 16.99 19.84 18.50
N LYS A 209 18.31 20.02 18.42
CA LYS A 209 19.20 19.36 17.46
C LYS A 209 19.96 18.20 18.05
N GLY A 210 19.66 17.81 19.31
CA GLY A 210 20.33 16.71 20.01
C GLY A 210 21.72 17.03 20.52
N ARG A 211 22.13 18.28 20.63
CA ARG A 211 23.43 18.71 21.15
C ARG A 211 23.31 19.03 22.64
N LEU A 212 24.37 18.79 23.39
CA LEU A 212 24.44 19.08 24.82
C LEU A 212 24.19 20.58 25.09
N VAL A 213 23.23 20.86 25.95
CA VAL A 213 23.02 22.19 26.53
C VAL A 213 24.18 22.47 27.52
N GLN A 214 24.78 23.64 27.41
CA GLN A 214 25.89 24.06 28.27
C GLN A 214 25.48 25.27 29.09
N ASP A 215 25.96 25.33 30.33
CA ASP A 215 25.83 26.50 31.21
C ASP A 215 26.76 27.66 30.78
N GLU A 216 26.74 28.77 31.53
CA GLU A 216 27.57 29.92 31.29
C GLU A 216 29.10 29.62 31.35
N ASN A 217 29.46 28.52 32.04
CA ASN A 217 30.85 28.05 32.16
C ASN A 217 31.20 26.97 31.11
N ARG A 218 30.33 26.75 30.09
CA ARG A 218 30.45 25.72 29.06
C ARG A 218 30.45 24.30 29.59
N LYS A 219 29.88 24.06 30.77
CA LYS A 219 29.70 22.71 31.29
C LYS A 219 28.34 22.16 30.87
N PRO A 220 28.24 20.85 30.55
CA PRO A 220 26.97 20.25 30.23
C PRO A 220 25.99 20.33 31.41
N VAL A 221 24.77 20.77 31.14
CA VAL A 221 23.71 20.86 32.13
C VAL A 221 23.12 19.48 32.39
N TRP A 222 23.04 19.10 33.66
CA TRP A 222 22.43 17.86 34.11
C TRP A 222 21.02 18.16 34.63
N GLY A 223 20.01 17.46 34.08
CA GLY A 223 18.63 17.70 34.43
C GLY A 223 17.72 16.51 34.10
N LYS A 224 16.43 16.79 34.04
CA LYS A 224 15.43 15.82 33.60
C LYS A 224 15.15 16.01 32.12
N ARG A 225 15.12 14.91 31.36
CA ARG A 225 14.79 14.93 29.94
C ARG A 225 13.96 13.70 29.56
N ILE A 226 13.26 13.78 28.46
CA ILE A 226 12.59 12.63 27.85
C ILE A 226 13.67 11.69 27.25
N CYS A 227 13.52 10.40 27.46
CA CYS A 227 14.44 9.39 26.92
C CYS A 227 14.53 9.44 25.41
N ALA A 228 13.40 9.57 24.72
CA ALA A 228 13.24 9.69 23.27
C ALA A 228 13.90 8.56 22.44
N THR A 229 14.28 7.45 23.08
CA THR A 229 14.82 6.28 22.36
C THR A 229 13.76 5.71 21.42
N PRO A 230 14.09 5.44 20.14
CA PRO A 230 13.19 4.72 19.23
C PRO A 230 12.86 3.34 19.80
N LEU A 231 11.57 3.04 19.96
CA LEU A 231 11.08 1.71 20.37
C LEU A 231 10.85 0.80 19.15
N PHE A 232 11.55 1.09 18.08
CA PHE A 232 11.53 0.33 16.83
C PHE A 232 12.94 0.28 16.23
N GLN A 233 13.23 -0.78 15.52
CA GLN A 233 14.46 -0.93 14.74
C GLN A 233 14.13 -1.36 13.32
N PHE A 234 14.97 -0.98 12.39
CA PHE A 234 14.83 -1.41 11.01
C PHE A 234 15.32 -2.85 10.87
N THR A 235 14.48 -3.70 10.29
CA THR A 235 14.75 -5.13 10.11
C THR A 235 15.49 -5.43 8.80
N GLY A 236 16.12 -4.42 8.19
CA GLY A 236 16.78 -4.53 6.90
C GLY A 236 15.84 -4.27 5.73
N ARG A 237 16.38 -4.40 4.51
CA ARG A 237 15.64 -4.17 3.27
C ARG A 237 14.65 -5.30 3.05
N ARG A 238 13.36 -5.00 3.12
CA ARG A 238 12.31 -5.88 2.61
C ARG A 238 12.14 -5.64 1.12
N TRP A 239 11.86 -6.69 0.37
CA TRP A 239 11.43 -6.55 -1.01
C TRP A 239 10.14 -5.76 -1.05
N ALA A 240 10.08 -4.73 -1.88
CA ALA A 240 8.80 -4.13 -2.26
C ALA A 240 8.05 -5.13 -3.16
N ILE A 241 6.73 -5.23 -3.01
CA ILE A 241 5.93 -6.15 -3.83
C ILE A 241 6.14 -5.85 -5.31
N ALA A 242 6.16 -4.58 -5.73
CA ALA A 242 6.40 -4.18 -7.11
C ALA A 242 7.79 -4.60 -7.63
N GLU A 243 8.83 -4.45 -6.81
CA GLU A 243 10.18 -4.88 -7.16
C GLU A 243 10.27 -6.41 -7.30
N TYR A 244 9.64 -7.14 -6.38
CA TYR A 244 9.61 -8.60 -6.44
C TYR A 244 8.91 -9.08 -7.71
N ILE A 245 7.72 -8.53 -8.02
CA ILE A 245 7.01 -8.87 -9.26
C ILE A 245 7.87 -8.55 -10.48
N ALA A 246 8.55 -7.40 -10.51
CA ALA A 246 9.39 -7.02 -11.64
C ALA A 246 10.59 -7.95 -11.87
N LYS A 247 11.16 -8.51 -10.80
CA LYS A 247 12.37 -9.34 -10.87
C LYS A 247 12.10 -10.85 -10.89
N GLN A 248 11.06 -11.30 -10.16
CA GLN A 248 10.82 -12.73 -9.91
C GLN A 248 9.52 -13.26 -10.54
N ALA A 249 8.55 -12.37 -10.81
CA ALA A 249 7.22 -12.76 -11.31
C ALA A 249 6.77 -11.91 -12.51
N ARG A 250 7.72 -11.45 -13.33
CA ARG A 250 7.43 -10.63 -14.50
C ARG A 250 6.55 -11.39 -15.50
N GLY A 251 5.44 -10.77 -15.92
CA GLY A 251 4.48 -11.37 -16.85
C GLY A 251 3.48 -12.33 -16.20
N ALA A 252 3.62 -12.66 -14.93
CA ALA A 252 2.68 -13.53 -14.23
C ALA A 252 1.27 -12.91 -14.17
N PHE A 253 1.18 -11.59 -13.97
CA PHE A 253 -0.09 -10.84 -14.02
C PHE A 253 -0.32 -10.27 -15.41
N LYS A 254 -1.53 -10.47 -15.96
CA LYS A 254 -1.87 -10.01 -17.32
C LYS A 254 -2.36 -8.56 -17.37
N LEU A 255 -3.04 -8.10 -16.34
CA LEU A 255 -3.60 -6.74 -16.25
C LEU A 255 -3.24 -6.10 -14.91
N LEU A 256 -2.74 -4.87 -14.99
CA LEU A 256 -2.63 -3.95 -13.86
C LEU A 256 -3.80 -2.96 -13.90
N ILE A 257 -4.54 -2.84 -12.81
CA ILE A 257 -5.46 -1.71 -12.57
C ILE A 257 -4.85 -0.82 -11.49
N ALA A 258 -4.62 0.45 -11.82
CA ALA A 258 -4.13 1.45 -10.88
C ALA A 258 -5.24 2.44 -10.54
N ASP A 259 -5.81 2.30 -9.34
CA ASP A 259 -6.82 3.22 -8.84
C ASP A 259 -6.18 4.44 -8.20
N GLU A 260 -6.82 5.60 -8.36
CA GLU A 260 -6.30 6.92 -7.97
C GLU A 260 -4.87 7.16 -8.48
N CYS A 261 -4.65 6.87 -9.77
CA CYS A 261 -3.34 6.88 -10.41
C CYS A 261 -2.61 8.23 -10.33
N HIS A 262 -3.32 9.33 -10.08
CA HIS A 262 -2.72 10.65 -9.86
C HIS A 262 -1.77 10.67 -8.64
N GLU A 263 -1.99 9.85 -7.62
CA GLU A 263 -1.08 9.69 -6.48
C GLU A 263 0.26 9.03 -6.86
N LEU A 264 0.31 8.38 -8.04
CA LEU A 264 1.48 7.66 -8.55
C LEU A 264 2.29 8.49 -9.56
N ALA A 265 1.88 9.75 -9.81
CA ALA A 265 2.43 10.60 -10.85
C ALA A 265 3.75 11.29 -10.47
N ALA A 266 4.14 11.35 -9.20
CA ALA A 266 5.31 12.10 -8.76
C ALA A 266 6.62 11.57 -9.36
N LYS A 267 7.54 12.49 -9.73
CA LYS A 267 8.80 12.22 -10.47
C LYS A 267 9.65 11.10 -9.86
N ALA A 268 10.05 11.27 -8.63
CA ALA A 268 11.02 10.42 -7.94
C ALA A 268 10.45 9.80 -6.67
N SER A 269 9.12 9.66 -6.57
CA SER A 269 8.51 9.02 -5.42
C SER A 269 8.63 7.49 -5.50
N ASP A 270 8.81 6.86 -4.35
CA ASP A 270 8.81 5.39 -4.25
C ASP A 270 7.53 4.77 -4.85
N ARG A 271 6.38 5.45 -4.72
CA ARG A 271 5.11 5.04 -5.35
C ARG A 271 5.21 5.07 -6.87
N GLY A 272 5.80 6.12 -7.44
CA GLY A 272 6.00 6.25 -8.89
C GLY A 272 6.95 5.20 -9.44
N ILE A 273 8.01 4.86 -8.72
CA ILE A 273 8.95 3.77 -9.09
C ILE A 273 8.23 2.43 -9.05
N ALA A 274 7.51 2.13 -7.97
CA ALA A 274 6.73 0.90 -7.84
C ALA A 274 5.68 0.76 -8.96
N PHE A 275 4.99 1.84 -9.28
CA PHE A 275 4.04 1.87 -10.39
C PHE A 275 4.70 1.57 -11.74
N HIS A 276 5.85 2.19 -12.03
CA HIS A 276 6.61 1.91 -13.25
C HIS A 276 7.01 0.43 -13.36
N GLN A 277 7.49 -0.16 -12.26
CA GLN A 277 7.85 -1.57 -12.20
C GLN A 277 6.65 -2.49 -12.50
N LEU A 278 5.48 -2.20 -11.95
CA LEU A 278 4.26 -2.96 -12.20
C LEU A 278 3.76 -2.81 -13.64
N VAL A 279 3.76 -1.59 -14.20
CA VAL A 279 3.42 -1.34 -15.61
C VAL A 279 4.35 -2.12 -16.54
N ALA A 280 5.65 -2.13 -16.25
CA ALA A 280 6.64 -2.87 -17.05
C ALA A 280 6.55 -4.40 -16.89
N SER A 281 5.84 -4.88 -15.87
CA SER A 281 5.71 -6.29 -15.53
C SER A 281 4.41 -6.94 -16.00
N THR A 282 3.45 -6.14 -16.48
CA THR A 282 2.13 -6.61 -16.93
C THR A 282 1.93 -6.36 -18.42
N LYS A 283 1.06 -7.16 -19.04
CA LYS A 283 0.76 -7.02 -20.47
C LYS A 283 -0.12 -5.80 -20.73
N TYR A 284 -1.10 -5.56 -19.86
CA TYR A 284 -2.10 -4.51 -19.98
C TYR A 284 -2.12 -3.65 -18.75
N THR A 285 -2.43 -2.36 -18.94
CA THR A 285 -2.58 -1.42 -17.82
C THR A 285 -3.84 -0.60 -17.99
N LEU A 286 -4.66 -0.54 -16.96
CA LEU A 286 -5.80 0.34 -16.81
C LEU A 286 -5.56 1.30 -15.65
N THR A 287 -5.69 2.58 -15.90
CA THR A 287 -5.65 3.60 -14.85
C THR A 287 -7.04 4.15 -14.59
N LEU A 288 -7.37 4.33 -13.32
CA LEU A 288 -8.63 4.90 -12.85
C LEU A 288 -8.32 6.14 -11.99
N THR A 289 -9.04 7.24 -12.21
CA THR A 289 -8.86 8.43 -11.38
C THR A 289 -10.06 9.36 -11.46
N GLY A 290 -10.29 10.12 -10.38
CA GLY A 290 -11.19 11.28 -10.43
C GLY A 290 -10.56 12.48 -11.12
N THR A 291 -9.24 12.65 -10.97
CA THR A 291 -8.49 13.80 -11.48
C THR A 291 -7.24 13.31 -12.21
N PHE A 292 -7.29 13.29 -13.54
CA PHE A 292 -6.12 12.88 -14.33
C PHE A 292 -5.11 14.02 -14.48
N PHE A 293 -5.60 15.26 -14.55
CA PHE A 293 -4.81 16.47 -14.76
C PHE A 293 -4.92 17.40 -13.54
N GLY A 294 -3.81 17.59 -12.84
CA GLY A 294 -3.73 18.44 -11.64
C GLY A 294 -3.46 19.92 -11.91
N GLY A 295 -3.84 20.45 -13.09
CA GLY A 295 -3.68 21.87 -13.45
C GLY A 295 -2.28 22.28 -13.95
N ARG A 296 -1.29 21.40 -13.92
CA ARG A 296 0.05 21.65 -14.46
C ARG A 296 0.44 20.57 -15.47
N SER A 297 0.93 20.96 -16.65
CA SER A 297 1.40 20.02 -17.69
C SER A 297 2.46 19.04 -17.19
N THR A 298 3.32 19.48 -16.27
CA THR A 298 4.33 18.64 -15.63
C THR A 298 3.74 17.56 -14.74
N SER A 299 2.56 17.75 -14.16
CA SER A 299 1.95 16.73 -13.27
C SER A 299 1.55 15.46 -14.02
N ILE A 300 1.18 15.57 -15.29
CA ILE A 300 0.78 14.44 -16.14
C ILE A 300 1.97 13.79 -16.85
N PHE A 301 3.08 14.54 -17.02
CA PHE A 301 4.24 14.07 -17.79
C PHE A 301 4.77 12.72 -17.31
N TRP A 302 5.08 12.58 -16.02
CA TRP A 302 5.65 11.34 -15.52
C TRP A 302 4.66 10.17 -15.51
N LEU A 303 3.37 10.45 -15.37
CA LEU A 303 2.34 9.43 -15.51
C LEU A 303 2.31 8.91 -16.94
N LEU A 304 2.23 9.79 -17.93
CA LEU A 304 2.27 9.42 -19.35
C LEU A 304 3.59 8.78 -19.74
N HIS A 305 4.71 9.27 -19.24
CA HIS A 305 6.03 8.68 -19.51
C HIS A 305 6.12 7.23 -19.02
N ARG A 306 5.50 6.90 -17.87
CA ARG A 306 5.45 5.52 -17.37
C ARG A 306 4.50 4.62 -18.15
N LEU A 307 3.39 5.17 -18.62
CA LEU A 307 2.33 4.42 -19.30
C LEU A 307 2.57 4.27 -20.81
N ASN A 308 3.11 5.28 -21.47
CA ASN A 308 3.12 5.35 -22.93
C ASN A 308 4.51 5.25 -23.52
N ALA A 309 4.73 4.20 -24.35
CA ALA A 309 6.00 3.97 -25.04
C ALA A 309 6.36 5.09 -26.02
N SER A 310 5.36 5.71 -26.68
CA SER A 310 5.60 6.84 -27.61
C SER A 310 6.15 8.05 -26.86
N VAL A 311 5.61 8.36 -25.68
CA VAL A 311 6.14 9.46 -24.84
C VAL A 311 7.60 9.17 -24.43
N ARG A 312 7.91 7.93 -24.05
CA ARG A 312 9.30 7.55 -23.73
C ARG A 312 10.26 7.60 -24.92
N LYS A 313 9.75 7.42 -26.13
CA LYS A 313 10.54 7.54 -27.36
C LYS A 313 10.93 8.99 -27.64
N ASP A 314 10.02 9.92 -27.39
CA ASP A 314 10.20 11.33 -27.76
C ASP A 314 10.81 12.17 -26.63
N PHE A 315 10.67 11.72 -25.37
CA PHE A 315 11.12 12.45 -24.18
C PHE A 315 11.88 11.53 -23.22
N ALA A 316 13.03 11.98 -22.74
CA ALA A 316 13.71 11.35 -21.62
C ALA A 316 12.98 11.64 -20.29
N PHE A 317 13.26 10.87 -19.25
CA PHE A 317 12.58 10.99 -17.93
C PHE A 317 12.73 12.37 -17.28
N ASN A 318 13.79 13.12 -17.62
CA ASN A 318 14.08 14.46 -17.08
C ASN A 318 13.67 15.60 -18.01
N ASP A 319 12.94 15.31 -19.10
CA ASP A 319 12.53 16.30 -20.10
C ASP A 319 11.23 17.03 -19.76
N GLU A 320 10.83 17.09 -18.48
CA GLU A 320 9.59 17.75 -18.06
C GLU A 320 9.54 19.23 -18.46
N LYS A 321 10.69 19.92 -18.50
CA LYS A 321 10.75 21.32 -18.94
C LYS A 321 10.52 21.47 -20.44
N ARG A 322 11.01 20.52 -21.25
CA ARG A 322 10.77 20.46 -22.69
C ARG A 322 9.32 20.13 -22.98
N TRP A 323 8.75 19.16 -22.25
CA TRP A 323 7.33 18.83 -22.31
C TRP A 323 6.42 20.03 -22.01
N ALA A 324 6.73 20.80 -20.98
CA ALA A 324 5.94 21.96 -20.57
C ALA A 324 5.96 23.15 -21.55
N ARG A 325 6.83 23.11 -22.55
CA ARG A 325 6.95 24.17 -23.59
C ARG A 325 6.20 23.82 -24.87
N LEU A 326 5.65 22.61 -24.98
CA LEU A 326 4.78 22.20 -26.08
C LEU A 326 3.35 22.67 -25.85
#